data_8de80a978fe149ef56341c5b4175abe6
#
_entry.id   8de80a978fe149ef56341c5b4175abe6
#
_cell.length_a   1.000
_cell.length_b   1.000
_cell.length_c   1.000
_cell.angle_alpha   90.00
_cell.angle_beta   90.00
_cell.angle_gamma   90.00
#
_symmetry.space_group_name_H-M   'P 1'
#
loop_
_entity.id
_entity.type
_entity.pdbx_description
1 polymer ?
#
loop_
_entity_poly.entity_id
_entity_poly.type
_entity_poly.pdbx_seq_one_letter_code
_entity_poly.pdbx_strand_id
1 'polypeptide(L)'
;MPSLKKRNGRKEMRRTEQRNRASKNLDHMSSREIVDLMSREDQKVPLAVADELPAIARAVDGIVERMRKGGRLIYVGAGTSGRLGVLDASECPPTFGISPQLVRGVIAGGRRAVTHPVEGAEDSQTNARHDLKNLRIGKNDSLVGLAASGTTPYVLGGIAFAKRQGALTIAVTANRKSPLAKAAKIAITPDVGPEVLTGSTRLKAGTAQKMVLNMLSTATMVRLGHAYENLMIDLTKTNRKLRNRAKRILMEATGKSVSEAEQALRQSQHNLRVALIMLKRGISADTARKALEKADGDLRRALGE
;
A
#
# COMPACT_ATOMS: atom_id res chain seq x y z
N MET A 1 -60.35 -5.23 2.67
CA MET A 1 -59.21 -4.97 1.80
C MET A 1 -58.09 -4.30 2.61
N PRO A 2 -56.95 -4.96 2.91
CA PRO A 2 -55.87 -4.32 3.64
C PRO A 2 -54.96 -3.58 2.63
N SER A 3 -54.71 -2.31 2.91
CA SER A 3 -53.88 -1.41 2.12
C SER A 3 -52.40 -1.84 2.16
N LEU A 4 -51.85 -2.15 0.99
CA LEU A 4 -50.42 -2.36 0.76
C LEU A 4 -49.63 -1.06 1.03
N LYS A 5 -49.06 -0.89 2.19
CA LYS A 5 -48.04 0.15 2.47
C LYS A 5 -46.82 -0.11 1.58
N LYS A 6 -46.66 0.64 0.50
CA LYS A 6 -45.42 0.73 -0.28
C LYS A 6 -44.29 1.15 0.66
N ARG A 7 -43.42 0.22 1.05
CA ARG A 7 -42.12 0.53 1.66
C ARG A 7 -41.27 1.26 0.62
N ASN A 8 -41.26 2.59 0.68
CA ASN A 8 -40.32 3.42 -0.03
C ASN A 8 -38.90 3.06 0.47
N GLY A 9 -38.23 2.16 -0.23
CA GLY A 9 -36.82 1.83 -0.03
C GLY A 9 -35.93 3.01 -0.45
N ARG A 10 -35.81 4.04 0.39
CA ARG A 10 -34.74 5.02 0.23
C ARG A 10 -33.43 4.25 0.30
N LYS A 11 -32.76 4.09 -0.83
CA LYS A 11 -31.42 3.55 -0.91
C LYS A 11 -30.54 4.39 0.03
N GLU A 12 -30.02 3.79 1.10
CA GLU A 12 -29.17 4.49 2.08
C GLU A 12 -28.02 5.17 1.32
N MET A 13 -27.95 6.51 1.43
CA MET A 13 -26.93 7.31 0.72
C MET A 13 -25.55 6.92 1.25
N ARG A 14 -24.61 6.64 0.34
CA ARG A 14 -23.23 6.28 0.68
C ARG A 14 -22.59 7.35 1.54
N ARG A 15 -21.76 6.95 2.49
CA ARG A 15 -21.03 7.88 3.38
C ARG A 15 -20.27 8.96 2.60
N THR A 16 -19.61 8.59 1.51
CA THR A 16 -18.86 9.51 0.64
C THR A 16 -19.70 10.56 -0.05
N GLU A 17 -21.02 10.34 -0.20
CA GLU A 17 -21.97 11.25 -0.85
C GLU A 17 -22.78 12.07 0.17
N GLN A 18 -22.67 11.76 1.46
CA GLN A 18 -23.38 12.50 2.50
C GLN A 18 -22.73 13.87 2.72
N ARG A 19 -23.55 14.86 3.09
CA ARG A 19 -23.05 16.18 3.47
C ARG A 19 -22.47 16.14 4.88
N ASN A 20 -21.28 16.71 5.04
CA ASN A 20 -20.70 16.95 6.37
C ASN A 20 -21.43 18.14 7.02
N ARG A 21 -22.04 17.90 8.19
CA ARG A 21 -22.81 18.92 8.89
C ARG A 21 -21.93 20.08 9.36
N ALA A 22 -20.66 19.81 9.74
CA ALA A 22 -19.74 20.82 10.21
C ALA A 22 -19.28 21.79 9.12
N SER A 23 -19.36 21.37 7.82
CA SER A 23 -18.96 22.20 6.68
C SER A 23 -20.14 22.76 5.88
N LYS A 24 -21.34 22.84 6.48
CA LYS A 24 -22.54 23.27 5.75
C LYS A 24 -22.42 24.67 5.12
N ASN A 25 -21.70 25.57 5.80
CA ASN A 25 -21.48 26.96 5.37
C ASN A 25 -20.01 27.20 4.97
N LEU A 26 -19.36 26.21 4.37
CA LEU A 26 -17.93 26.25 4.03
C LEU A 26 -17.56 27.46 3.15
N ASP A 27 -18.42 27.85 2.25
CA ASP A 27 -18.28 28.98 1.32
C ASP A 27 -18.33 30.36 1.98
N HIS A 28 -18.82 30.45 3.22
CA HIS A 28 -18.85 31.67 4.02
C HIS A 28 -17.71 31.74 5.07
N MET A 29 -16.90 30.70 5.16
CA MET A 29 -15.81 30.62 6.15
C MET A 29 -14.56 31.37 5.67
N SER A 30 -13.84 32.00 6.59
CA SER A 30 -12.50 32.51 6.34
C SER A 30 -11.52 31.37 6.09
N SER A 31 -10.37 31.66 5.46
CA SER A 31 -9.32 30.67 5.23
C SER A 31 -8.89 29.97 6.52
N ARG A 32 -8.81 30.70 7.65
CA ARG A 32 -8.48 30.15 8.97
C ARG A 32 -9.52 29.13 9.42
N GLU A 33 -10.79 29.47 9.37
CA GLU A 33 -11.89 28.57 9.75
C GLU A 33 -11.93 27.32 8.90
N ILE A 34 -11.70 27.44 7.56
CA ILE A 34 -11.65 26.30 6.64
C ILE A 34 -10.54 25.34 7.03
N VAL A 35 -9.30 25.82 7.22
CA VAL A 35 -8.17 24.93 7.54
C VAL A 35 -8.27 24.35 8.94
N ASP A 36 -8.83 25.08 9.91
CA ASP A 36 -9.10 24.57 11.26
C ASP A 36 -10.17 23.46 11.21
N LEU A 37 -11.22 23.63 10.40
CA LEU A 37 -12.24 22.59 10.19
C LEU A 37 -11.64 21.36 9.53
N MET A 38 -10.86 21.53 8.45
CA MET A 38 -10.18 20.42 7.78
C MET A 38 -9.27 19.67 8.74
N SER A 39 -8.46 20.38 9.53
CA SER A 39 -7.57 19.78 10.52
C SER A 39 -8.34 18.91 11.54
N ARG A 40 -9.46 19.43 12.09
CA ARG A 40 -10.32 18.66 13.01
C ARG A 40 -10.94 17.41 12.36
N GLU A 41 -11.35 17.52 11.11
CA GLU A 41 -11.91 16.37 10.37
C GLU A 41 -10.84 15.33 10.03
N ASP A 42 -9.63 15.76 9.67
CA ASP A 42 -8.52 14.86 9.32
C ASP A 42 -8.01 14.06 10.53
N GLN A 43 -8.13 14.58 11.76
CA GLN A 43 -7.80 13.86 12.99
C GLN A 43 -8.64 12.59 13.20
N LYS A 44 -9.78 12.46 12.54
CA LYS A 44 -10.63 11.25 12.58
C LYS A 44 -10.06 10.10 11.75
N VAL A 45 -9.21 10.40 10.77
CA VAL A 45 -8.72 9.41 9.81
C VAL A 45 -7.88 8.32 10.46
N PRO A 46 -6.85 8.62 11.27
CA PRO A 46 -6.06 7.57 11.91
C PRO A 46 -6.89 6.69 12.85
N LEU A 47 -7.92 7.21 13.49
CA LEU A 47 -8.82 6.42 14.34
C LEU A 47 -9.65 5.44 13.49
N ALA A 48 -10.24 5.91 12.38
CA ALA A 48 -10.98 5.05 11.47
C ALA A 48 -10.10 3.96 10.83
N VAL A 49 -8.83 4.23 10.60
CA VAL A 49 -7.87 3.22 10.13
C VAL A 49 -7.51 2.25 11.25
N ALA A 50 -7.39 2.71 12.49
CA ALA A 50 -7.12 1.86 13.65
C ALA A 50 -8.20 0.79 13.87
N ASP A 51 -9.46 1.10 13.62
CA ASP A 51 -10.57 0.13 13.69
C ASP A 51 -10.43 -1.02 12.69
N GLU A 52 -9.64 -0.83 11.62
CA GLU A 52 -9.43 -1.81 10.56
C GLU A 52 -8.10 -2.60 10.70
N LEU A 53 -7.29 -2.36 11.75
CA LEU A 53 -6.00 -3.04 11.96
C LEU A 53 -6.09 -4.57 11.90
N PRO A 54 -7.12 -5.24 12.45
CA PRO A 54 -7.23 -6.69 12.31
C PRO A 54 -7.41 -7.16 10.86
N ALA A 55 -8.15 -6.39 10.04
CA ALA A 55 -8.33 -6.71 8.62
C ALA A 55 -7.05 -6.43 7.82
N ILE A 56 -6.34 -5.35 8.14
CA ILE A 56 -5.03 -5.00 7.55
C ILE A 56 -4.02 -6.10 7.86
N ALA A 57 -3.92 -6.56 9.11
CA ALA A 57 -3.00 -7.62 9.51
C ALA A 57 -3.26 -8.93 8.73
N ARG A 58 -4.53 -9.36 8.63
CA ARG A 58 -4.89 -10.53 7.81
C ARG A 58 -4.52 -10.35 6.33
N ALA A 59 -4.67 -9.15 5.80
CA ALA A 59 -4.28 -8.85 4.43
C ALA A 59 -2.77 -8.96 4.24
N VAL A 60 -1.97 -8.41 5.17
CA VAL A 60 -0.50 -8.53 5.18
C VAL A 60 -0.09 -10.00 5.20
N ASP A 61 -0.62 -10.81 6.11
CA ASP A 61 -0.27 -12.23 6.20
C ASP A 61 -0.58 -12.99 4.91
N GLY A 62 -1.75 -12.71 4.30
CA GLY A 62 -2.13 -13.30 3.04
C GLY A 62 -1.26 -12.86 1.85
N ILE A 63 -0.79 -11.60 1.83
CA ILE A 63 0.15 -11.08 0.82
C ILE A 63 1.52 -11.75 1.01
N VAL A 64 2.05 -11.79 2.23
CA VAL A 64 3.33 -12.44 2.57
C VAL A 64 3.35 -13.91 2.12
N GLU A 65 2.30 -14.66 2.45
CA GLU A 65 2.19 -16.07 2.05
C GLU A 65 2.33 -16.25 0.52
N ARG A 66 1.68 -15.37 -0.25
CA ARG A 66 1.70 -15.42 -1.72
C ARG A 66 3.02 -14.97 -2.30
N MET A 67 3.59 -13.89 -1.78
CA MET A 67 4.89 -13.39 -2.25
C MET A 67 6.01 -14.39 -1.99
N ARG A 68 5.98 -15.15 -0.89
CA ARG A 68 6.90 -16.28 -0.65
C ARG A 68 6.79 -17.40 -1.68
N LYS A 69 5.64 -17.51 -2.34
CA LYS A 69 5.39 -18.46 -3.45
C LYS A 69 5.67 -17.84 -4.83
N GLY A 70 6.41 -16.72 -4.88
CA GLY A 70 6.76 -16.02 -6.11
C GLY A 70 5.64 -15.12 -6.67
N GLY A 71 4.62 -14.81 -5.87
CA GLY A 71 3.56 -13.89 -6.24
C GLY A 71 3.92 -12.41 -6.04
N ARG A 72 2.97 -11.52 -6.37
CA ARG A 72 3.13 -10.07 -6.40
C ARG A 72 2.00 -9.38 -5.63
N LEU A 73 2.27 -8.15 -5.17
CA LEU A 73 1.26 -7.22 -4.68
C LEU A 73 0.87 -6.25 -5.80
N ILE A 74 -0.41 -6.22 -6.16
CA ILE A 74 -0.91 -5.39 -7.26
C ILE A 74 -2.04 -4.50 -6.71
N TYR A 75 -1.90 -3.19 -6.88
CA TYR A 75 -2.93 -2.21 -6.60
C TYR A 75 -3.72 -1.92 -7.87
N VAL A 76 -5.04 -1.84 -7.79
CA VAL A 76 -5.91 -1.43 -8.91
C VAL A 76 -6.87 -0.35 -8.44
N GLY A 77 -6.92 0.76 -9.16
CA GLY A 77 -7.74 1.90 -8.80
C GLY A 77 -8.02 2.85 -9.96
N ALA A 78 -8.86 3.85 -9.71
CA ALA A 78 -9.12 4.95 -10.64
C ALA A 78 -8.91 6.31 -9.93
N GLY A 79 -8.65 7.37 -10.67
CA GLY A 79 -8.49 8.72 -10.15
C GLY A 79 -7.48 8.79 -9.01
N THR A 80 -7.84 9.47 -7.90
CA THR A 80 -6.98 9.60 -6.71
C THR A 80 -6.58 8.25 -6.12
N SER A 81 -7.51 7.30 -6.01
CA SER A 81 -7.23 5.96 -5.47
C SER A 81 -6.19 5.22 -6.31
N GLY A 82 -6.31 5.28 -7.65
CA GLY A 82 -5.31 4.69 -8.55
C GLY A 82 -3.93 5.37 -8.44
N ARG A 83 -3.89 6.70 -8.31
CA ARG A 83 -2.65 7.46 -8.11
C ARG A 83 -1.94 7.08 -6.81
N LEU A 84 -2.67 6.90 -5.72
CA LEU A 84 -2.12 6.45 -4.44
C LEU A 84 -1.52 5.03 -4.55
N GLY A 85 -2.18 4.12 -5.27
CA GLY A 85 -1.63 2.78 -5.55
C GLY A 85 -0.36 2.83 -6.38
N VAL A 86 -0.29 3.70 -7.39
CA VAL A 86 0.94 3.92 -8.18
C VAL A 86 2.05 4.53 -7.32
N LEU A 87 1.72 5.52 -6.47
CA LEU A 87 2.67 6.16 -5.58
C LEU A 87 3.32 5.14 -4.64
N ASP A 88 2.51 4.38 -3.88
CA ASP A 88 3.03 3.38 -2.94
C ASP A 88 3.89 2.32 -3.64
N ALA A 89 3.44 1.82 -4.79
CA ALA A 89 4.20 0.86 -5.59
C ALA A 89 5.54 1.41 -6.08
N SER A 90 5.62 2.70 -6.44
CA SER A 90 6.84 3.33 -6.93
C SER A 90 7.89 3.56 -5.84
N GLU A 91 7.48 3.67 -4.58
CA GLU A 91 8.36 3.87 -3.43
C GLU A 91 8.96 2.55 -2.88
N CYS A 92 8.37 1.39 -3.21
CA CYS A 92 8.87 0.09 -2.75
C CYS A 92 10.27 -0.28 -3.27
N PRO A 93 10.61 -0.11 -4.57
CA PRO A 93 11.95 -0.42 -5.08
C PRO A 93 13.07 0.38 -4.42
N PRO A 94 13.02 1.71 -4.29
CA PRO A 94 14.10 2.47 -3.65
C PRO A 94 14.22 2.22 -2.14
N THR A 95 13.11 1.83 -1.47
CA THR A 95 13.06 1.59 -0.04
C THR A 95 13.56 0.20 0.34
N PHE A 96 13.14 -0.82 -0.39
CA PHE A 96 13.35 -2.23 -0.06
C PHE A 96 14.26 -2.97 -1.06
N GLY A 97 14.82 -2.29 -2.06
CA GLY A 97 15.73 -2.89 -3.05
C GLY A 97 15.08 -3.98 -3.92
N ILE A 98 13.77 -4.01 -4.00
CA ILE A 98 13.02 -5.02 -4.74
C ILE A 98 12.85 -4.66 -6.22
N SER A 99 12.57 -5.68 -7.02
CA SER A 99 12.15 -5.46 -8.41
C SER A 99 10.86 -4.63 -8.48
N PRO A 100 10.75 -3.65 -9.37
CA PRO A 100 9.51 -2.89 -9.58
C PRO A 100 8.35 -3.76 -10.09
N GLN A 101 8.61 -5.03 -10.41
CA GLN A 101 7.57 -5.99 -10.78
C GLN A 101 6.87 -6.62 -9.57
N LEU A 102 7.47 -6.60 -8.37
CA LEU A 102 6.93 -7.24 -7.17
C LEU A 102 5.76 -6.46 -6.55
N VAL A 103 5.81 -5.13 -6.59
CA VAL A 103 4.70 -4.26 -6.17
C VAL A 103 4.33 -3.36 -7.33
N ARG A 104 3.08 -3.41 -7.77
CA ARG A 104 2.63 -2.71 -8.98
C ARG A 104 1.35 -1.92 -8.75
N GLY A 105 1.32 -0.71 -9.28
CA GLY A 105 0.11 0.11 -9.39
C GLY A 105 -0.48 0.04 -10.79
N VAL A 106 -1.78 -0.24 -10.88
CA VAL A 106 -2.57 -0.22 -12.12
C VAL A 106 -3.68 0.81 -11.95
N ILE A 107 -3.70 1.79 -12.84
CA ILE A 107 -4.66 2.89 -12.80
C ILE A 107 -5.53 2.88 -14.06
N ALA A 108 -6.83 3.07 -13.90
CA ALA A 108 -7.76 3.26 -15.03
C ALA A 108 -7.30 4.42 -15.93
N GLY A 109 -7.19 4.18 -17.23
CA GLY A 109 -6.64 5.14 -18.18
C GLY A 109 -5.12 5.13 -18.34
N GLY A 110 -4.42 4.19 -17.65
CA GLY A 110 -2.99 3.93 -17.82
C GLY A 110 -2.09 5.07 -17.35
N ARG A 111 -0.86 5.13 -17.87
CA ARG A 111 0.17 6.11 -17.43
C ARG A 111 -0.28 7.56 -17.52
N ARG A 112 -1.09 7.92 -18.53
CA ARG A 112 -1.61 9.29 -18.68
C ARG A 112 -2.47 9.70 -17.48
N ALA A 113 -3.24 8.77 -16.90
CA ALA A 113 -4.13 9.03 -15.78
C ALA A 113 -3.40 9.35 -14.47
N VAL A 114 -2.09 9.12 -14.38
CA VAL A 114 -1.28 9.52 -13.22
C VAL A 114 -1.22 11.04 -13.08
N THR A 115 -1.04 11.76 -14.17
CA THR A 115 -0.85 13.22 -14.20
C THR A 115 -2.06 13.99 -14.72
N HIS A 116 -2.89 13.38 -15.57
CA HIS A 116 -4.06 14.02 -16.18
C HIS A 116 -5.33 13.20 -15.90
N PRO A 117 -6.50 13.83 -15.73
CA PRO A 117 -7.76 13.09 -15.70
C PRO A 117 -8.01 12.43 -17.07
N VAL A 118 -8.50 11.19 -17.04
CA VAL A 118 -8.96 10.46 -18.25
C VAL A 118 -10.41 10.12 -17.99
N GLU A 119 -11.30 10.89 -18.61
CA GLU A 119 -12.75 10.73 -18.46
C GLU A 119 -13.23 9.37 -18.94
N GLY A 120 -14.22 8.80 -18.25
CA GLY A 120 -14.82 7.51 -18.58
C GLY A 120 -13.93 6.29 -18.32
N ALA A 121 -12.64 6.47 -17.99
CA ALA A 121 -11.74 5.36 -17.78
C ALA A 121 -12.17 4.45 -16.60
N GLU A 122 -12.81 5.03 -15.58
CA GLU A 122 -13.25 4.32 -14.38
C GLU A 122 -14.53 3.49 -14.58
N ASP A 123 -15.28 3.74 -15.67
CA ASP A 123 -16.57 3.10 -15.92
C ASP A 123 -16.46 1.71 -16.60
N SER A 124 -15.28 1.37 -17.12
CA SER A 124 -15.08 0.14 -17.89
C SER A 124 -14.54 -1.01 -17.04
N GLN A 125 -15.40 -1.99 -16.73
CA GLN A 125 -14.97 -3.27 -16.14
C GLN A 125 -14.06 -4.08 -17.08
N THR A 126 -14.29 -3.96 -18.39
CA THR A 126 -13.55 -4.69 -19.42
C THR A 126 -12.10 -4.25 -19.49
N ASN A 127 -11.82 -2.95 -19.34
CA ASN A 127 -10.45 -2.42 -19.35
C ASN A 127 -9.64 -2.96 -18.17
N ALA A 128 -10.23 -3.04 -16.97
CA ALA A 128 -9.55 -3.65 -15.83
C ALA A 128 -9.16 -5.11 -16.08
N ARG A 129 -10.07 -5.89 -16.70
CA ARG A 129 -9.78 -7.27 -17.11
C ARG A 129 -8.63 -7.33 -18.12
N HIS A 130 -8.61 -6.44 -19.10
CA HIS A 130 -7.55 -6.36 -20.10
C HIS A 130 -6.19 -6.05 -19.44
N ASP A 131 -6.14 -5.02 -18.59
CA ASP A 131 -4.92 -4.60 -17.91
C ASP A 131 -4.34 -5.71 -17.03
N LEU A 132 -5.17 -6.40 -16.24
CA LEU A 132 -4.76 -7.50 -15.39
C LEU A 132 -4.39 -8.79 -16.18
N LYS A 133 -5.03 -9.03 -17.33
CA LYS A 133 -4.65 -10.12 -18.25
C LYS A 133 -3.25 -9.88 -18.81
N ASN A 134 -2.92 -8.65 -19.19
CA ASN A 134 -1.58 -8.26 -19.67
C ASN A 134 -0.52 -8.44 -18.58
N LEU A 135 -0.88 -8.28 -17.32
CA LEU A 135 -0.01 -8.57 -16.17
C LEU A 135 0.08 -10.08 -15.85
N ARG A 136 -0.69 -10.93 -16.52
CA ARG A 136 -0.76 -12.37 -16.26
C ARG A 136 -0.99 -12.65 -14.77
N ILE A 137 -2.01 -11.98 -14.17
CA ILE A 137 -2.33 -12.19 -12.76
C ILE A 137 -2.73 -13.63 -12.50
N GLY A 138 -2.24 -14.24 -11.42
CA GLY A 138 -2.45 -15.64 -11.09
C GLY A 138 -2.65 -15.92 -9.60
N LYS A 139 -2.74 -17.21 -9.26
CA LYS A 139 -3.08 -17.71 -7.91
C LYS A 139 -2.14 -17.24 -6.78
N ASN A 140 -0.89 -16.96 -7.11
CA ASN A 140 0.08 -16.49 -6.13
C ASN A 140 0.08 -14.97 -5.97
N ASP A 141 -0.65 -14.22 -6.80
CA ASP A 141 -0.73 -12.78 -6.69
C ASP A 141 -1.76 -12.34 -5.66
N SER A 142 -1.61 -11.11 -5.17
CA SER A 142 -2.57 -10.41 -4.33
C SER A 142 -3.00 -9.12 -5.04
N LEU A 143 -4.32 -8.94 -5.24
CA LEU A 143 -4.90 -7.74 -5.83
C LEU A 143 -5.62 -6.92 -4.78
N VAL A 144 -5.21 -5.67 -4.61
CA VAL A 144 -5.86 -4.69 -3.75
C VAL A 144 -6.67 -3.71 -4.61
N GLY A 145 -7.99 -3.78 -4.52
CA GLY A 145 -8.90 -2.87 -5.20
C GLY A 145 -9.15 -1.61 -4.37
N LEU A 146 -8.86 -0.46 -4.94
CA LEU A 146 -8.89 0.85 -4.29
C LEU A 146 -10.05 1.70 -4.87
N ALA A 147 -11.09 1.92 -4.09
CA ALA A 147 -12.18 2.82 -4.47
C ALA A 147 -12.86 3.38 -3.22
N ALA A 148 -12.77 4.67 -2.97
CA ALA A 148 -13.37 5.32 -1.80
C ALA A 148 -14.89 5.06 -1.73
N SER A 149 -15.60 5.20 -2.85
CA SER A 149 -17.03 4.88 -2.97
C SER A 149 -17.33 3.38 -2.85
N GLY A 150 -16.38 2.54 -3.24
CA GLY A 150 -16.54 1.08 -3.33
C GLY A 150 -17.47 0.63 -4.46
N THR A 151 -17.70 1.49 -5.48
CA THR A 151 -18.62 1.20 -6.60
C THR A 151 -18.00 1.36 -7.97
N THR A 152 -16.76 1.81 -8.08
CA THR A 152 -16.05 2.06 -9.34
C THR A 152 -16.04 0.81 -10.21
N PRO A 153 -16.67 0.84 -11.41
CA PRO A 153 -16.81 -0.34 -12.25
C PRO A 153 -15.47 -0.98 -12.63
N TYR A 154 -14.47 -0.18 -12.98
CA TYR A 154 -13.11 -0.65 -13.27
C TYR A 154 -12.56 -1.51 -12.13
N VAL A 155 -12.64 -1.04 -10.88
CA VAL A 155 -12.11 -1.77 -9.72
C VAL A 155 -12.90 -3.05 -9.45
N LEU A 156 -14.21 -3.00 -9.57
CA LEU A 156 -15.10 -4.17 -9.44
C LEU A 156 -14.76 -5.25 -10.48
N GLY A 157 -14.56 -4.82 -11.75
CA GLY A 157 -14.13 -5.70 -12.84
C GLY A 157 -12.78 -6.36 -12.56
N GLY A 158 -11.82 -5.59 -12.01
CA GLY A 158 -10.51 -6.07 -11.61
C GLY A 158 -10.59 -7.14 -10.50
N ILE A 159 -11.33 -6.87 -9.43
CA ILE A 159 -11.53 -7.83 -8.32
C ILE A 159 -12.22 -9.10 -8.82
N ALA A 160 -13.26 -8.98 -9.62
CA ALA A 160 -13.96 -10.14 -10.18
C ALA A 160 -13.04 -10.98 -11.07
N PHE A 161 -12.20 -10.38 -11.88
CA PHE A 161 -11.25 -11.07 -12.73
C PHE A 161 -10.16 -11.77 -11.89
N ALA A 162 -9.52 -11.07 -10.97
CA ALA A 162 -8.46 -11.63 -10.11
C ALA A 162 -8.97 -12.81 -9.26
N LYS A 163 -10.18 -12.72 -8.73
CA LYS A 163 -10.82 -13.82 -7.99
C LYS A 163 -10.95 -15.08 -8.86
N ARG A 164 -11.33 -14.98 -10.14
CA ARG A 164 -11.39 -16.11 -11.06
C ARG A 164 -10.02 -16.71 -11.39
N GLN A 165 -8.95 -15.91 -11.32
CA GLN A 165 -7.56 -16.38 -11.47
C GLN A 165 -6.97 -16.98 -10.18
N GLY A 166 -7.75 -17.09 -9.09
CA GLY A 166 -7.32 -17.62 -7.81
C GLY A 166 -6.47 -16.67 -6.96
N ALA A 167 -6.30 -15.40 -7.39
CA ALA A 167 -5.57 -14.39 -6.63
C ALA A 167 -6.28 -14.03 -5.31
N LEU A 168 -5.51 -13.62 -4.30
CA LEU A 168 -6.06 -13.00 -3.11
C LEU A 168 -6.65 -11.64 -3.49
N THR A 169 -7.91 -11.41 -3.14
CA THR A 169 -8.58 -10.14 -3.40
C THR A 169 -8.82 -9.37 -2.11
N ILE A 170 -8.39 -8.12 -2.07
CA ILE A 170 -8.50 -7.20 -0.94
C ILE A 170 -9.19 -5.94 -1.43
N ALA A 171 -10.15 -5.43 -0.67
CA ALA A 171 -10.83 -4.16 -0.93
C ALA A 171 -10.38 -3.10 0.06
N VAL A 172 -10.10 -1.88 -0.40
CA VAL A 172 -9.94 -0.69 0.44
C VAL A 172 -10.96 0.35 0.02
N THR A 173 -11.94 0.63 0.88
CA THR A 173 -13.07 1.52 0.59
C THR A 173 -13.58 2.19 1.85
N ALA A 174 -14.10 3.41 1.77
CA ALA A 174 -14.71 4.12 2.90
C ALA A 174 -16.19 3.72 3.16
N ASN A 175 -16.71 2.72 2.45
CA ASN A 175 -18.09 2.27 2.57
C ASN A 175 -18.18 0.77 2.84
N ARG A 176 -18.39 0.40 4.10
CA ARG A 176 -18.44 -1.02 4.57
C ARG A 176 -19.44 -1.89 3.80
N LYS A 177 -20.60 -1.34 3.44
CA LYS A 177 -21.67 -2.08 2.72
C LYS A 177 -21.53 -2.02 1.20
N SER A 178 -20.40 -1.53 0.67
CA SER A 178 -20.21 -1.34 -0.77
C SER A 178 -20.12 -2.67 -1.54
N PRO A 179 -20.42 -2.66 -2.85
CA PRO A 179 -20.18 -3.81 -3.72
C PRO A 179 -18.76 -4.31 -3.69
N LEU A 180 -17.76 -3.41 -3.63
CA LEU A 180 -16.34 -3.76 -3.58
C LEU A 180 -15.98 -4.52 -2.30
N ALA A 181 -16.46 -4.05 -1.13
CA ALA A 181 -16.23 -4.72 0.14
C ALA A 181 -16.82 -6.15 0.16
N LYS A 182 -18.00 -6.33 -0.47
CA LYS A 182 -18.66 -7.65 -0.56
C LYS A 182 -18.00 -8.59 -1.57
N ALA A 183 -17.36 -8.06 -2.62
CA ALA A 183 -16.75 -8.85 -3.69
C ALA A 183 -15.39 -9.43 -3.31
N ALA A 184 -14.62 -8.73 -2.49
CA ALA A 184 -13.27 -9.12 -2.09
C ALA A 184 -13.28 -10.16 -0.97
N LYS A 185 -12.19 -10.95 -0.86
CA LYS A 185 -11.98 -11.91 0.24
C LYS A 185 -11.72 -11.23 1.57
N ILE A 186 -11.00 -10.11 1.54
CA ILE A 186 -10.73 -9.27 2.72
C ILE A 186 -11.19 -7.85 2.39
N ALA A 187 -11.98 -7.25 3.26
CA ALA A 187 -12.40 -5.85 3.16
C ALA A 187 -11.78 -5.04 4.29
N ILE A 188 -11.16 -3.91 3.93
CA ILE A 188 -10.61 -2.87 4.80
C ILE A 188 -11.45 -1.64 4.55
N THR A 189 -12.22 -1.20 5.55
CA THR A 189 -13.32 -0.25 5.34
C THR A 189 -13.30 0.92 6.33
N PRO A 190 -12.22 1.73 6.39
CA PRO A 190 -12.13 2.84 7.33
C PRO A 190 -13.27 3.84 7.12
N ASP A 191 -14.17 3.98 8.09
CA ASP A 191 -15.30 4.93 8.04
C ASP A 191 -14.83 6.33 8.46
N VAL A 192 -14.30 7.09 7.52
CA VAL A 192 -13.83 8.46 7.75
C VAL A 192 -14.97 9.49 7.78
N GLY A 193 -16.22 9.06 7.64
CA GLY A 193 -17.38 9.94 7.54
C GLY A 193 -17.43 10.77 6.26
N PRO A 194 -18.41 11.70 6.15
CA PRO A 194 -18.56 12.61 5.01
C PRO A 194 -17.37 13.57 4.89
N GLU A 195 -16.99 13.88 3.65
CA GLU A 195 -15.90 14.83 3.38
C GLU A 195 -16.30 16.28 3.69
N VAL A 196 -15.32 17.12 4.00
CA VAL A 196 -15.53 18.57 4.22
C VAL A 196 -16.13 19.23 2.97
N LEU A 197 -15.61 18.86 1.79
CA LEU A 197 -16.22 19.17 0.50
C LEU A 197 -16.91 17.90 0.01
N THR A 198 -18.23 17.87 0.04
CA THR A 198 -19.06 16.70 -0.26
C THR A 198 -18.67 16.03 -1.57
N GLY A 199 -18.45 14.72 -1.54
CA GLY A 199 -18.05 13.93 -2.71
C GLY A 199 -16.56 14.00 -3.07
N SER A 200 -15.77 14.91 -2.45
CA SER A 200 -14.34 15.06 -2.77
C SER A 200 -13.48 14.06 -2.02
N THR A 201 -13.56 12.78 -2.40
CA THR A 201 -12.90 11.63 -1.74
C THR A 201 -11.37 11.62 -1.85
N ARG A 202 -10.77 12.62 -2.48
CA ARG A 202 -9.32 12.85 -2.44
C ARG A 202 -8.81 13.32 -1.07
N LEU A 203 -9.71 13.75 -0.17
CA LEU A 203 -9.42 14.29 1.16
C LEU A 203 -9.26 13.14 2.19
N LYS A 204 -10.17 13.02 3.18
CA LYS A 204 -10.07 12.02 4.26
C LYS A 204 -10.00 10.57 3.75
N ALA A 205 -10.85 10.22 2.78
CA ALA A 205 -10.83 8.89 2.20
C ALA A 205 -9.50 8.58 1.50
N GLY A 206 -8.92 9.55 0.77
CA GLY A 206 -7.60 9.44 0.17
C GLY A 206 -6.50 9.27 1.23
N THR A 207 -6.54 10.05 2.31
CA THR A 207 -5.59 9.95 3.44
C THR A 207 -5.68 8.56 4.10
N ALA A 208 -6.88 8.05 4.35
CA ALA A 208 -7.08 6.70 4.89
C ALA A 208 -6.49 5.63 3.95
N GLN A 209 -6.76 5.72 2.65
CA GLN A 209 -6.19 4.81 1.65
C GLN A 209 -4.66 4.83 1.68
N LYS A 210 -4.03 6.02 1.71
CA LYS A 210 -2.57 6.16 1.81
C LYS A 210 -2.03 5.48 3.05
N MET A 211 -2.64 5.65 4.21
CA MET A 211 -2.23 4.99 5.45
C MET A 211 -2.32 3.47 5.34
N VAL A 212 -3.42 2.94 4.82
CA VAL A 212 -3.62 1.50 4.62
C VAL A 212 -2.59 0.93 3.64
N LEU A 213 -2.33 1.59 2.51
CA LEU A 213 -1.35 1.13 1.51
C LEU A 213 0.05 1.05 2.11
N ASN A 214 0.48 2.09 2.83
CA ASN A 214 1.79 2.09 3.51
C ASN A 214 1.89 0.96 4.56
N MET A 215 0.82 0.65 5.29
CA MET A 215 0.80 -0.48 6.22
C MET A 215 0.91 -1.82 5.47
N LEU A 216 0.16 -2.00 4.37
CA LEU A 216 0.21 -3.22 3.57
C LEU A 216 1.60 -3.47 2.98
N SER A 217 2.18 -2.47 2.29
CA SER A 217 3.48 -2.62 1.65
C SER A 217 4.61 -2.75 2.68
N THR A 218 4.68 -1.83 3.66
CA THR A 218 5.77 -1.82 4.64
C THR A 218 5.76 -3.08 5.51
N ALA A 219 4.62 -3.45 6.10
CA ALA A 219 4.54 -4.64 6.93
C ALA A 219 4.82 -5.93 6.13
N THR A 220 4.38 -6.00 4.88
CA THR A 220 4.70 -7.13 3.98
C THR A 220 6.21 -7.21 3.76
N MET A 221 6.89 -6.12 3.41
CA MET A 221 8.34 -6.12 3.16
C MET A 221 9.15 -6.44 4.42
N VAL A 222 8.74 -5.92 5.59
CA VAL A 222 9.35 -6.28 6.87
C VAL A 222 9.22 -7.78 7.15
N ARG A 223 8.02 -8.37 6.94
CA ARG A 223 7.77 -9.81 7.10
C ARG A 223 8.49 -10.70 6.08
N LEU A 224 8.91 -10.13 4.95
CA LEU A 224 9.75 -10.77 3.94
C LEU A 224 11.26 -10.58 4.19
N GLY A 225 11.63 -9.92 5.29
CA GLY A 225 13.03 -9.75 5.69
C GLY A 225 13.76 -8.58 5.04
N HIS A 226 13.03 -7.58 4.48
CA HIS A 226 13.63 -6.38 3.88
C HIS A 226 13.95 -5.25 4.89
N ALA A 227 13.91 -5.56 6.18
CA ALA A 227 14.35 -4.68 7.25
C ALA A 227 15.16 -5.45 8.29
N TYR A 228 16.07 -4.77 8.97
CA TYR A 228 16.74 -5.27 10.18
C TYR A 228 16.43 -4.30 11.31
N GLU A 229 15.77 -4.79 12.36
CA GLU A 229 15.14 -3.93 13.36
C GLU A 229 14.20 -2.91 12.64
N ASN A 230 14.45 -1.60 12.78
CA ASN A 230 13.74 -0.55 12.04
C ASN A 230 14.59 0.08 10.91
N LEU A 231 15.66 -0.59 10.48
CA LEU A 231 16.63 -0.08 9.51
C LEU A 231 16.37 -0.62 8.10
N MET A 232 16.51 0.25 7.10
CA MET A 232 16.38 -0.09 5.67
C MET A 232 17.67 -0.76 5.17
N ILE A 233 17.74 -2.09 5.21
CA ILE A 233 18.95 -2.85 4.85
C ILE A 233 19.12 -3.13 3.34
N ASP A 234 18.07 -2.92 2.55
CA ASP A 234 18.06 -3.21 1.10
C ASP A 234 17.93 -1.95 0.24
N LEU A 235 18.23 -0.80 0.79
CA LEU A 235 18.11 0.46 0.04
C LEU A 235 18.97 0.47 -1.24
N THR A 236 18.40 0.98 -2.32
CA THR A 236 19.11 1.13 -3.60
C THR A 236 20.08 2.29 -3.54
N LYS A 237 21.40 2.04 -3.81
CA LYS A 237 22.49 3.01 -3.59
C LYS A 237 22.76 3.89 -4.81
N THR A 238 21.74 4.44 -5.43
CA THR A 238 21.83 5.18 -6.69
C THR A 238 22.43 6.59 -6.55
N ASN A 239 22.43 7.18 -5.34
CA ASN A 239 22.91 8.54 -5.14
C ASN A 239 23.75 8.72 -3.86
N ARG A 240 24.39 9.90 -3.71
CA ARG A 240 25.25 10.26 -2.56
C ARG A 240 24.51 10.16 -1.21
N LYS A 241 23.24 10.59 -1.17
CA LYS A 241 22.39 10.53 0.04
C LYS A 241 22.21 9.09 0.52
N LEU A 242 21.93 8.15 -0.39
CA LEU A 242 21.70 6.75 -0.07
C LEU A 242 23.00 6.02 0.32
N ARG A 243 24.14 6.39 -0.28
CA ARG A 243 25.45 5.88 0.19
C ARG A 243 25.78 6.31 1.62
N ASN A 244 25.54 7.58 1.97
CA ASN A 244 25.74 8.07 3.33
C ASN A 244 24.79 7.41 4.33
N ARG A 245 23.53 7.14 3.90
CA ARG A 245 22.57 6.41 4.73
C ARG A 245 23.06 4.97 5.01
N ALA A 246 23.59 4.25 4.01
CA ALA A 246 24.10 2.90 4.19
C ALA A 246 25.23 2.84 5.24
N LYS A 247 26.16 3.80 5.23
CA LYS A 247 27.20 3.91 6.27
C LYS A 247 26.60 4.10 7.66
N ARG A 248 25.68 5.06 7.79
CA ARG A 248 25.01 5.34 9.06
C ARG A 248 24.24 4.13 9.60
N ILE A 249 23.54 3.41 8.73
CA ILE A 249 22.84 2.17 9.11
C ILE A 249 23.82 1.14 9.70
N LEU A 250 24.97 0.91 9.07
CA LEU A 250 25.96 -0.02 9.60
C LEU A 250 26.52 0.43 10.96
N MET A 251 26.84 1.71 11.09
CA MET A 251 27.32 2.26 12.37
C MET A 251 26.27 2.09 13.48
N GLU A 252 25.01 2.38 13.19
CA GLU A 252 23.89 2.29 14.13
C GLU A 252 23.62 0.83 14.54
N ALA A 253 23.60 -0.09 13.56
CA ALA A 253 23.34 -1.51 13.81
C ALA A 253 24.50 -2.27 14.50
N THR A 254 25.73 -1.74 14.43
CA THR A 254 26.92 -2.50 14.87
C THR A 254 27.77 -1.79 15.93
N GLY A 255 27.54 -0.50 16.18
CA GLY A 255 28.39 0.34 17.01
C GLY A 255 29.80 0.62 16.43
N LYS A 256 30.05 0.23 15.17
CA LYS A 256 31.35 0.37 14.53
C LYS A 256 31.59 1.78 14.00
N SER A 257 32.85 2.14 13.80
CA SER A 257 33.27 3.44 13.29
C SER A 257 32.90 3.65 11.82
N VAL A 258 32.94 4.92 11.37
CA VAL A 258 32.74 5.28 9.94
C VAL A 258 33.71 4.53 9.04
N SER A 259 34.99 4.43 9.44
CA SER A 259 36.05 3.74 8.69
C SER A 259 35.75 2.26 8.50
N GLU A 260 35.37 1.55 9.59
CA GLU A 260 35.00 0.13 9.54
C GLU A 260 33.75 -0.09 8.65
N ALA A 261 32.73 0.75 8.79
CA ALA A 261 31.53 0.69 7.97
C ALA A 261 31.83 0.91 6.46
N GLU A 262 32.72 1.86 6.14
CA GLU A 262 33.15 2.10 4.76
C GLU A 262 33.98 0.94 4.21
N GLN A 263 34.87 0.38 5.00
CA GLN A 263 35.65 -0.78 4.61
C GLN A 263 34.75 -1.99 4.34
N ALA A 264 33.81 -2.29 5.23
CA ALA A 264 32.86 -3.37 5.06
C ALA A 264 31.98 -3.19 3.81
N LEU A 265 31.53 -1.97 3.52
CA LEU A 265 30.78 -1.67 2.29
C LEU A 265 31.63 -1.89 1.03
N ARG A 266 32.90 -1.52 1.02
CA ARG A 266 33.80 -1.80 -0.10
C ARG A 266 34.01 -3.31 -0.29
N GLN A 267 34.34 -4.03 0.76
CA GLN A 267 34.59 -5.47 0.71
C GLN A 267 33.35 -6.29 0.33
N SER A 268 32.15 -5.86 0.76
CA SER A 268 30.87 -6.49 0.41
C SER A 268 30.38 -6.15 -1.00
N GLN A 269 31.14 -5.38 -1.79
CA GLN A 269 30.67 -4.82 -3.07
C GLN A 269 29.40 -3.99 -2.88
N HIS A 270 29.37 -3.24 -1.81
CA HIS A 270 28.22 -2.42 -1.41
C HIS A 270 26.92 -3.21 -1.10
N ASN A 271 26.99 -4.49 -0.82
CA ASN A 271 25.86 -5.24 -0.28
C ASN A 271 25.73 -4.97 1.22
N LEU A 272 24.67 -4.27 1.62
CA LEU A 272 24.49 -3.83 3.00
C LEU A 272 24.24 -5.01 3.96
N ARG A 273 23.50 -6.05 3.52
CA ARG A 273 23.28 -7.28 4.31
C ARG A 273 24.59 -8.00 4.59
N VAL A 274 25.39 -8.20 3.55
CA VAL A 274 26.72 -8.83 3.67
C VAL A 274 27.61 -8.01 4.58
N ALA A 275 27.70 -6.68 4.40
CA ALA A 275 28.47 -5.78 5.25
C ALA A 275 28.04 -5.86 6.72
N LEU A 276 26.74 -5.93 6.99
CA LEU A 276 26.21 -6.07 8.35
C LEU A 276 26.64 -7.40 8.99
N ILE A 277 26.52 -8.51 8.25
CA ILE A 277 26.96 -9.83 8.74
C ILE A 277 28.48 -9.84 9.03
N MET A 278 29.29 -9.27 8.13
CA MET A 278 30.73 -9.13 8.33
C MET A 278 31.05 -8.43 9.65
N LEU A 279 30.44 -7.27 9.88
CA LEU A 279 30.72 -6.44 11.05
C LEU A 279 30.22 -7.07 12.36
N LYS A 280 29.03 -7.69 12.35
CA LYS A 280 28.47 -8.32 13.54
C LYS A 280 29.18 -9.63 13.94
N ARG A 281 29.57 -10.43 12.94
CA ARG A 281 30.18 -11.75 13.18
C ARG A 281 31.73 -11.77 13.08
N GLY A 282 32.33 -10.66 12.64
CA GLY A 282 33.77 -10.60 12.44
C GLY A 282 34.32 -11.55 11.37
N ILE A 283 33.53 -11.81 10.30
CA ILE A 283 33.87 -12.77 9.24
C ILE A 283 34.10 -12.08 7.89
N SER A 284 34.76 -12.80 6.96
CA SER A 284 35.01 -12.27 5.62
C SER A 284 33.73 -12.08 4.80
N ALA A 285 33.80 -11.26 3.74
CA ALA A 285 32.68 -11.02 2.82
C ALA A 285 32.18 -12.32 2.17
N ASP A 286 33.09 -13.23 1.79
CA ASP A 286 32.71 -14.50 1.16
C ASP A 286 32.01 -15.44 2.15
N THR A 287 32.49 -15.50 3.38
CA THR A 287 31.85 -16.27 4.45
C THR A 287 30.46 -15.69 4.78
N ALA A 288 30.33 -14.35 4.80
CA ALA A 288 29.07 -13.67 5.03
C ALA A 288 28.05 -13.90 3.88
N ARG A 289 28.49 -13.90 2.62
CA ARG A 289 27.64 -14.26 1.46
C ARG A 289 27.12 -15.70 1.57
N LYS A 290 28.02 -16.66 1.85
CA LYS A 290 27.64 -18.08 2.01
C LYS A 290 26.65 -18.26 3.17
N ALA A 291 26.83 -17.53 4.28
CA ALA A 291 25.90 -17.57 5.41
C ALA A 291 24.52 -17.03 5.03
N LEU A 292 24.46 -15.95 4.27
CA LEU A 292 23.21 -15.34 3.79
C LEU A 292 22.49 -16.26 2.77
N GLU A 293 23.23 -16.87 1.86
CA GLU A 293 22.70 -17.86 0.89
C GLU A 293 22.14 -19.11 1.60
N LYS A 294 22.88 -19.67 2.57
CA LYS A 294 22.43 -20.81 3.38
C LYS A 294 21.17 -20.50 4.20
N ALA A 295 20.96 -19.23 4.53
CA ALA A 295 19.80 -18.73 5.25
C ALA A 295 18.63 -18.31 4.30
N ASP A 296 18.70 -18.62 3.00
CA ASP A 296 17.72 -18.19 1.99
C ASP A 296 17.48 -16.67 1.95
N GLY A 297 18.54 -15.89 2.23
CA GLY A 297 18.48 -14.43 2.32
C GLY A 297 17.91 -13.89 3.64
N ASP A 298 17.54 -14.73 4.59
CA ASP A 298 17.09 -14.28 5.91
C ASP A 298 18.28 -13.79 6.73
N LEU A 299 18.29 -12.48 7.01
CA LEU A 299 19.41 -11.82 7.67
C LEU A 299 19.59 -12.26 9.14
N ARG A 300 18.48 -12.44 9.88
CA ARG A 300 18.56 -12.89 11.28
C ARG A 300 19.11 -14.30 11.39
N ARG A 301 18.62 -15.22 10.56
CA ARG A 301 19.16 -16.58 10.46
C ARG A 301 20.64 -16.58 10.05
N ALA A 302 21.05 -15.70 9.14
CA ALA A 302 22.44 -15.56 8.72
C ALA A 302 23.34 -14.99 9.83
N LEU A 303 22.76 -14.18 10.74
CA LEU A 303 23.44 -13.66 11.93
C LEU A 303 23.51 -14.70 13.06
N GLY A 304 22.66 -15.71 13.06
CA GLY A 304 22.52 -16.69 14.14
C GLY A 304 21.61 -16.20 15.27
N GLU A 305 20.69 -15.27 14.97
CA GLU A 305 19.68 -14.68 15.88
C GLU A 305 18.32 -15.38 15.76
#